data_8817e0c688f98eb309cbd36eb480736a
#
_entry.id   8817e0c688f98eb309cbd36eb480736a
#
_cell.length_a   1.000
_cell.length_b   1.000
_cell.length_c   1.000
_cell.angle_alpha   90.00
_cell.angle_beta   90.00
_cell.angle_gamma   90.00
#
_symmetry.space_group_name_H-M   'P 1'
#
loop_
_entity.id
_entity.type
_entity.pdbx_description
1 polymer ?
#
loop_
_entity_poly.entity_id
_entity_poly.type
_entity_poly.pdbx_seq_one_letter_code
_entity_poly.pdbx_strand_id
1 'polypeptide(L)'
;MATFIVRIDWTDQGIRNVKEAPKRSRAAKELAKTLGVEIKEVYLTSGEHDILLLAEAPLGDNITKLALALSSQGNIRTCTSRAWPEAEWTKLIAELP
;
A
#
# COMPACT_ATOMS: atom_id res chain seq x y z
N MET A 1 11.12 2.77 11.07
CA MET A 1 9.84 2.51 10.38
C MET A 1 9.97 1.27 9.51
N ALA A 2 8.93 0.48 9.47
CA ALA A 2 8.89 -0.70 8.61
C ALA A 2 8.38 -0.33 7.22
N THR A 3 8.90 -1.00 6.19
CA THR A 3 8.51 -0.76 4.80
C THR A 3 7.53 -1.84 4.36
N PHE A 4 6.52 -1.42 3.59
CA PHE A 4 5.48 -2.31 3.07
C PHE A 4 5.25 -2.03 1.59
N ILE A 5 5.00 -3.09 0.84
CA ILE A 5 4.56 -2.98 -0.56
C ILE A 5 3.12 -3.48 -0.59
N VAL A 6 2.22 -2.63 -1.06
CA VAL A 6 0.80 -2.97 -1.19
C VAL A 6 0.46 -3.06 -2.66
N ARG A 7 0.04 -4.25 -3.09
CA ARG A 7 -0.47 -4.48 -4.43
C ARG A 7 -1.96 -4.26 -4.39
N ILE A 8 -2.45 -3.45 -5.31
CA ILE A 8 -3.84 -3.01 -5.32
C ILE A 8 -4.47 -3.35 -6.66
N ASP A 9 -5.65 -3.95 -6.61
CA ASP A 9 -6.44 -4.24 -7.80
C ASP A 9 -7.79 -3.55 -7.68
N TRP A 10 -8.26 -2.96 -8.79
CA TRP A 10 -9.60 -2.41 -8.82
C TRP A 10 -10.63 -3.54 -8.84
N THR A 11 -11.71 -3.34 -8.10
CA THR A 11 -12.92 -4.14 -8.24
C THR A 11 -13.67 -3.72 -9.50
N ASP A 12 -14.75 -4.41 -9.84
CA ASP A 12 -15.62 -3.99 -10.94
C ASP A 12 -16.11 -2.56 -10.74
N GLN A 13 -16.49 -2.22 -9.52
CA GLN A 13 -16.91 -0.87 -9.16
C GLN A 13 -15.77 0.13 -9.36
N GLY A 14 -14.57 -0.21 -8.90
CA GLY A 14 -13.41 0.68 -8.98
C GLY A 14 -12.98 0.96 -10.40
N ILE A 15 -12.95 -0.07 -11.27
CA ILE A 15 -12.54 0.13 -12.66
C ILE A 15 -13.59 0.89 -13.46
N ARG A 16 -14.88 0.67 -13.17
CA ARG A 16 -15.93 1.45 -13.85
C ARG A 16 -15.82 2.94 -13.54
N ASN A 17 -15.33 3.28 -12.36
CA ASN A 17 -15.17 4.66 -11.91
C ASN A 17 -13.70 5.09 -11.89
N VAL A 18 -12.91 4.56 -12.82
CA VAL A 18 -11.45 4.77 -12.83
C VAL A 18 -11.05 6.24 -12.97
N LYS A 19 -11.88 7.06 -13.59
CA LYS A 19 -11.59 8.50 -13.72
C LYS A 19 -11.55 9.22 -12.38
N GLU A 20 -12.14 8.63 -11.33
CA GLU A 20 -12.09 9.16 -9.97
C GLU A 20 -10.83 8.68 -9.20
N ALA A 21 -10.01 7.81 -9.80
CA ALA A 21 -8.84 7.25 -9.13
C ALA A 21 -7.87 8.31 -8.60
N PRO A 22 -7.54 9.38 -9.34
CA PRO A 22 -6.66 10.42 -8.79
C PRO A 22 -7.20 11.08 -7.53
N LYS A 23 -8.52 11.32 -7.49
CA LYS A 23 -9.18 11.89 -6.31
C LYS A 23 -9.13 10.91 -5.14
N ARG A 24 -9.41 9.63 -5.40
CA ARG A 24 -9.34 8.58 -4.38
C ARG A 24 -7.92 8.43 -3.83
N SER A 25 -6.91 8.57 -4.70
CA SER A 25 -5.51 8.51 -4.28
C SER A 25 -5.16 9.63 -3.31
N ARG A 26 -5.61 10.85 -3.60
CA ARG A 26 -5.38 11.98 -2.68
C ARG A 26 -6.06 11.76 -1.33
N ALA A 27 -7.30 11.29 -1.36
CA ALA A 27 -8.04 10.98 -0.13
C ALA A 27 -7.35 9.87 0.68
N ALA A 28 -6.83 8.85 -0.01
CA ALA A 28 -6.10 7.77 0.64
C ALA A 28 -4.84 8.26 1.35
N LYS A 29 -4.12 9.19 0.75
CA LYS A 29 -2.92 9.77 1.36
C LYS A 29 -3.26 10.55 2.64
N GLU A 30 -4.36 11.28 2.63
CA GLU A 30 -4.81 12.01 3.82
C GLU A 30 -5.24 11.04 4.93
N LEU A 31 -5.99 10.00 4.57
CA LEU A 31 -6.39 8.97 5.53
C LEU A 31 -5.18 8.26 6.12
N ALA A 32 -4.19 7.94 5.28
CA ALA A 32 -2.96 7.27 5.69
C ALA A 32 -2.27 8.05 6.81
N LYS A 33 -2.19 9.36 6.69
CA LYS A 33 -1.57 10.20 7.71
C LYS A 33 -2.26 10.03 9.07
N THR A 34 -3.58 9.96 9.09
CA THR A 34 -4.34 9.80 10.34
C THR A 34 -4.12 8.42 10.97
N LEU A 35 -3.71 7.44 10.18
CA LEU A 35 -3.47 6.06 10.64
C LEU A 35 -1.98 5.77 10.88
N GLY A 36 -1.13 6.80 10.81
CA GLY A 36 0.30 6.64 11.06
C GLY A 36 1.06 6.00 9.90
N VAL A 37 0.54 6.09 8.69
CA VAL A 37 1.16 5.53 7.48
C VAL A 37 1.66 6.65 6.61
N GLU A 38 2.93 6.54 6.16
CA GLU A 38 3.50 7.43 5.17
C GLU A 38 3.52 6.72 3.82
N ILE A 39 2.73 7.22 2.87
CA ILE A 39 2.74 6.71 1.51
C ILE A 39 3.89 7.37 0.76
N LYS A 40 4.88 6.59 0.36
CA LYS A 40 6.10 7.09 -0.30
C LYS A 40 5.92 7.21 -1.81
N GLU A 41 5.35 6.20 -2.44
CA GLU A 41 5.18 6.14 -3.88
C GLU A 41 3.90 5.39 -4.23
N VAL A 42 3.28 5.81 -5.32
CA VAL A 42 2.10 5.12 -5.88
C VAL A 42 2.33 5.02 -7.39
N TYR A 43 2.37 3.80 -7.89
CA TYR A 43 2.58 3.53 -9.32
C TYR A 43 1.35 2.86 -9.91
N LEU A 44 0.96 3.30 -11.11
CA LEU A 44 0.07 2.51 -11.95
C LEU A 44 0.93 1.49 -12.68
N THR A 45 0.52 0.24 -12.67
CA THR A 45 1.28 -0.82 -13.33
C THR A 45 0.44 -1.46 -14.43
N SER A 46 1.10 -2.05 -15.42
CA SER A 46 0.43 -2.72 -16.54
C SER A 46 0.48 -4.24 -16.43
N GLY A 47 0.95 -4.77 -15.30
CA GLY A 47 1.11 -6.19 -15.11
C GLY A 47 -0.06 -6.85 -14.37
N GLU A 48 0.26 -7.80 -13.52
CA GLU A 48 -0.71 -8.60 -12.80
C GLU A 48 -1.58 -7.79 -11.86
N HIS A 49 -1.04 -6.72 -11.28
CA HIS A 49 -1.76 -5.82 -10.39
C HIS A 49 -1.91 -4.44 -11.01
N ASP A 50 -2.91 -3.69 -10.58
CA ASP A 50 -3.20 -2.38 -11.18
C ASP A 50 -2.34 -1.26 -10.59
N ILE A 51 -2.11 -1.31 -9.27
CA ILE A 51 -1.35 -0.27 -8.56
C ILE A 51 -0.35 -0.94 -7.62
N LEU A 52 0.83 -0.35 -7.54
CA LEU A 52 1.82 -0.70 -6.54
C LEU A 52 2.03 0.50 -5.64
N LEU A 53 1.83 0.31 -4.34
CA LEU A 53 1.99 1.36 -3.34
C LEU A 53 3.15 0.99 -2.42
N LEU A 54 4.07 1.95 -2.23
CA LEU A 54 5.19 1.81 -1.31
C LEU A 54 4.91 2.69 -0.10
N ALA A 55 4.94 2.10 1.09
CA ALA A 55 4.59 2.81 2.31
C ALA A 55 5.50 2.44 3.47
N GLU A 56 5.55 3.33 4.45
CA GLU A 56 6.26 3.10 5.72
C GLU A 56 5.29 3.33 6.88
N ALA A 57 5.43 2.51 7.92
CA ALA A 57 4.64 2.63 9.12
C ALA A 57 5.40 2.00 10.28
N PRO A 58 5.08 2.38 11.54
CA PRO A 58 5.72 1.77 12.71
C PRO A 58 5.46 0.27 12.81
N LEU A 59 4.24 -0.16 12.52
CA LEU A 59 3.80 -1.55 12.64
C LEU A 59 2.93 -1.96 11.47
N GLY A 60 2.86 -3.28 11.24
CA GLY A 60 1.94 -3.84 10.25
C GLY A 60 0.47 -3.50 10.54
N ASP A 61 0.12 -3.32 11.82
CA ASP A 61 -1.24 -2.94 12.21
C ASP A 61 -1.69 -1.65 11.54
N ASN A 62 -0.80 -0.67 11.42
CA ASN A 62 -1.11 0.61 10.78
C ASN A 62 -1.49 0.40 9.31
N ILE A 63 -0.69 -0.41 8.60
CA ILE A 63 -0.93 -0.73 7.19
C ILE A 63 -2.23 -1.51 7.03
N THR A 64 -2.48 -2.48 7.91
CA THR A 64 -3.70 -3.29 7.84
C THR A 64 -4.95 -2.43 8.04
N LYS A 65 -4.91 -1.49 8.98
CA LYS A 65 -6.02 -0.55 9.17
C LYS A 65 -6.28 0.27 7.91
N LEU A 66 -5.22 0.77 7.28
CA LEU A 66 -5.35 1.53 6.05
C LEU A 66 -5.96 0.66 4.93
N ALA A 67 -5.43 -0.55 4.76
CA ALA A 67 -5.92 -1.47 3.73
C ALA A 67 -7.40 -1.79 3.91
N LEU A 68 -7.83 -2.07 5.15
CA LEU A 68 -9.23 -2.34 5.45
C LEU A 68 -10.12 -1.12 5.20
N ALA A 69 -9.68 0.06 5.63
CA ALA A 69 -10.44 1.29 5.44
C ALA A 69 -10.64 1.60 3.95
N LEU A 70 -9.57 1.47 3.16
CA LEU A 70 -9.66 1.72 1.72
C LEU A 70 -10.50 0.67 1.00
N SER A 71 -10.30 -0.61 1.35
CA SER A 71 -11.05 -1.70 0.72
C SER A 71 -12.54 -1.66 1.06
N SER A 72 -12.89 -1.16 2.25
CA SER A 72 -14.29 -1.07 2.67
C SER A 72 -15.12 -0.13 1.79
N GLN A 73 -14.49 0.75 1.05
CA GLN A 73 -15.18 1.63 0.11
C GLN A 73 -15.60 0.90 -1.17
N GLY A 74 -15.12 -0.32 -1.38
CA GLY A 74 -15.57 -1.18 -2.46
C GLY A 74 -14.86 -1.00 -3.80
N ASN A 75 -13.90 -0.10 -3.89
CA ASN A 75 -13.21 0.21 -5.15
C ASN A 75 -11.97 -0.62 -5.42
N ILE A 76 -11.36 -1.17 -4.37
CA ILE A 76 -10.10 -1.88 -4.48
C ILE A 76 -10.04 -3.11 -3.60
N ARG A 77 -9.14 -4.02 -3.97
CA ARG A 77 -8.69 -5.13 -3.14
C ARG A 77 -7.18 -4.97 -2.99
N THR A 78 -6.65 -5.35 -1.83
CA THR A 78 -5.24 -5.15 -1.52
C THR A 78 -4.54 -6.45 -1.15
N CYS A 79 -3.24 -6.49 -1.42
CA CYS A 79 -2.36 -7.58 -0.99
C CYS A 79 -1.08 -6.93 -0.48
N THR A 80 -0.84 -7.01 0.82
CA THR A 80 0.26 -6.34 1.49
C THR A 80 1.40 -7.31 1.77
N SER A 81 2.63 -6.88 1.48
CA SER A 81 3.83 -7.60 1.85
C SER A 81 4.74 -6.71 2.69
N ARG A 82 5.31 -7.28 3.75
CA ARG A 82 6.42 -6.63 4.44
C ARG A 82 7.62 -6.62 3.50
N ALA A 83 8.32 -5.51 3.43
CA ALA A 83 9.50 -5.37 2.57
C ALA A 83 10.68 -4.84 3.39
N TRP A 84 11.89 -5.22 2.99
CA TRP A 84 13.12 -4.76 3.62
C TRP A 84 14.00 -4.14 2.54
N PRO A 85 14.28 -2.84 2.62
CA PRO A 85 15.28 -2.22 1.74
C PRO A 85 16.63 -2.94 1.88
N GLU A 86 17.47 -2.85 0.87
CA GLU A 86 18.74 -3.59 0.84
C GLU A 86 19.59 -3.39 2.09
N ALA A 87 19.68 -2.15 2.58
CA ALA A 87 20.45 -1.86 3.78
C ALA A 87 19.94 -2.64 5.00
N GLU A 88 18.63 -2.88 5.07
CA GLU A 88 18.02 -3.62 6.17
C GLU A 88 18.14 -5.13 5.99
N TRP A 89 17.86 -5.66 4.77
CA TRP A 89 17.92 -7.11 4.59
C TRP A 89 19.36 -7.64 4.62
N THR A 90 20.33 -6.80 4.32
CA THR A 90 21.74 -7.18 4.47
C THR A 90 22.05 -7.50 5.93
N LYS A 91 21.49 -6.72 6.87
CA LYS A 91 21.64 -7.00 8.30
C LYS A 91 20.96 -8.29 8.71
N LEU A 92 19.77 -8.56 8.18
CA LEU A 92 19.07 -9.81 8.45
C LEU A 92 19.90 -11.01 8.02
N ILE A 93 20.48 -10.94 6.83
CA ILE A 93 21.32 -12.02 6.29
C ILE A 93 22.55 -12.24 7.20
N ALA A 94 23.17 -11.15 7.67
CA ALA A 94 24.34 -11.24 8.54
C ALA A 94 24.04 -11.90 9.88
N GLU A 95 22.79 -11.89 10.32
CA GLU A 95 22.38 -12.50 11.60
C GLU A 95 22.01 -13.97 11.46
N LEU A 96 22.02 -14.52 10.25
CA LEU A 96 21.72 -15.93 10.06
C LEU A 96 22.84 -16.82 10.65
N PRO A 97 22.46 -17.99 11.23
CA PRO A 97 23.44 -18.92 11.77
C PRO A 97 24.33 -19.53 10.69
#